data_20c3bec60b87e8fd69e070addfe2960d
#
_entry.id   20c3bec60b87e8fd69e070addfe2960d
#
_cell.length_a   1.000
_cell.length_b   1.000
_cell.length_c   1.000
_cell.angle_alpha   90.00
_cell.angle_beta   90.00
_cell.angle_gamma   90.00
#
_symmetry.space_group_name_H-M   'P 1'
#
loop_
_entity.id
_entity.type
_entity.pdbx_description
1 polymer ?
#
loop_
_entity_poly.entity_id
_entity_poly.type
_entity_poly.pdbx_seq_one_letter_code
_entity_poly.pdbx_strand_id
1 'polypeptide(L)'
;AGKTAVACGNYGVPVAEILLRDSVPDVLALEVSSFQLETIRDFHPDVAVWLNFAPDHMDRYKSVEDYHRAKLHIFDNQTEKDLAVVRSGERLPHLKASVLTFSPEDPAADLYYREPLILEGGASLLNLEETALNQRHNAENAMAAVLACRHLGIPAETAAEVLKEFAPPGHRCETVRTLDGVLWL
;
A
#
# COMPACT_ATOMS: atom_id res chain seq x y z
N ALA A 1 11.57 15.43 3.54
CA ALA A 1 12.02 15.26 2.13
C ALA A 1 11.74 16.49 1.26
N GLY A 2 11.01 17.48 1.73
CA GLY A 2 10.71 18.74 1.02
C GLY A 2 9.76 18.59 -0.18
N LYS A 3 9.19 17.40 -0.40
CA LYS A 3 8.16 17.17 -1.42
C LYS A 3 6.76 17.30 -0.84
N THR A 4 5.84 17.85 -1.62
CA THR A 4 4.42 17.89 -1.30
C THR A 4 3.75 16.60 -1.76
N ALA A 5 2.85 16.02 -0.95
CA ALA A 5 2.14 14.79 -1.28
C ALA A 5 0.66 14.91 -0.93
N VAL A 6 -0.20 14.22 -1.69
CA VAL A 6 -1.63 14.13 -1.41
C VAL A 6 -2.15 12.72 -1.67
N ALA A 7 -3.02 12.23 -0.79
CA ALA A 7 -3.81 11.03 -1.00
C ALA A 7 -5.08 11.36 -1.79
N CYS A 8 -5.36 10.58 -2.84
CA CYS A 8 -6.46 10.86 -3.75
C CYS A 8 -6.89 9.60 -4.52
N GLY A 9 -7.89 9.70 -5.36
CA GLY A 9 -8.28 8.67 -6.32
C GLY A 9 -9.67 8.10 -6.09
N ASN A 10 -9.79 6.78 -6.04
CA ASN A 10 -11.05 6.08 -5.82
C ASN A 10 -11.64 6.37 -4.43
N TYR A 11 -10.77 6.67 -3.47
CA TYR A 11 -11.15 7.12 -2.13
C TYR A 11 -10.60 8.52 -1.87
N GLY A 12 -11.36 9.34 -1.13
CA GLY A 12 -10.96 10.70 -0.79
C GLY A 12 -11.17 11.70 -1.93
N VAL A 13 -10.16 12.51 -2.23
CA VAL A 13 -10.25 13.58 -3.23
C VAL A 13 -10.06 13.01 -4.64
N PRO A 14 -10.95 13.29 -5.60
CA PRO A 14 -10.74 12.89 -6.99
C PRO A 14 -9.49 13.52 -7.61
N VAL A 15 -8.76 12.77 -8.45
CA VAL A 15 -7.55 13.29 -9.14
C VAL A 15 -7.87 14.55 -9.96
N ALA A 16 -9.03 14.59 -10.61
CA ALA A 16 -9.45 15.75 -11.40
C ALA A 16 -9.53 17.03 -10.55
N GLU A 17 -9.96 16.94 -9.30
CA GLU A 17 -9.97 18.09 -8.38
C GLU A 17 -8.55 18.56 -8.03
N ILE A 18 -7.61 17.63 -7.85
CA ILE A 18 -6.21 17.98 -7.58
C ILE A 18 -5.61 18.73 -8.76
N LEU A 19 -5.90 18.29 -10.00
CA LEU A 19 -5.37 18.90 -11.22
C LEU A 19 -5.95 20.28 -11.52
N LEU A 20 -7.08 20.63 -10.90
CA LEU A 20 -7.71 21.96 -11.01
C LEU A 20 -7.17 22.97 -9.99
N ARG A 21 -6.29 22.56 -9.08
CA ARG A 21 -5.69 23.45 -8.09
C ARG A 21 -4.58 24.31 -8.72
N ASP A 22 -4.33 25.47 -8.13
CA ASP A 22 -3.25 26.39 -8.56
C ASP A 22 -1.86 25.76 -8.50
N SER A 23 -1.67 24.76 -7.64
CA SER A 23 -0.44 23.98 -7.52
C SER A 23 -0.74 22.48 -7.47
N VAL A 24 -0.04 21.72 -8.29
CA VAL A 24 -0.09 20.24 -8.27
C VAL A 24 1.00 19.74 -7.32
N PRO A 25 0.69 18.79 -6.42
CA PRO A 25 1.68 18.20 -5.53
C PRO A 25 2.73 17.38 -6.29
N ASP A 26 3.92 17.22 -5.69
CA ASP A 26 5.03 16.44 -6.27
C ASP A 26 4.72 14.94 -6.31
N VAL A 27 3.86 14.44 -5.39
CA VAL A 27 3.52 13.03 -5.24
C VAL A 27 2.02 12.87 -5.05
N LEU A 28 1.42 11.96 -5.82
CA LEU A 28 0.06 11.49 -5.64
C LEU A 28 0.08 10.08 -5.07
N ALA A 29 -0.42 9.90 -3.84
CA ALA A 29 -0.72 8.58 -3.29
C ALA A 29 -2.14 8.19 -3.77
N LEU A 30 -2.19 7.45 -4.87
CA LEU A 30 -3.41 7.22 -5.63
C LEU A 30 -4.00 5.84 -5.32
N GLU A 31 -5.19 5.79 -4.76
CA GLU A 31 -5.99 4.57 -4.72
C GLU A 31 -6.72 4.38 -6.04
N VAL A 32 -6.55 3.19 -6.66
CA VAL A 32 -7.15 2.87 -7.96
C VAL A 32 -8.00 1.61 -7.85
N SER A 33 -9.26 1.68 -8.26
CA SER A 33 -10.14 0.53 -8.33
C SER A 33 -9.86 -0.32 -9.59
N SER A 34 -10.27 -1.61 -9.55
CA SER A 34 -10.23 -2.47 -10.73
C SER A 34 -11.02 -1.89 -11.91
N PHE A 35 -12.15 -1.21 -11.62
CA PHE A 35 -12.99 -0.58 -12.66
C PHE A 35 -12.27 0.55 -13.39
N GLN A 36 -11.47 1.35 -12.67
CA GLN A 36 -10.65 2.39 -13.27
C GLN A 36 -9.53 1.77 -14.11
N LEU A 37 -8.90 0.70 -13.61
CA LEU A 37 -7.82 0.00 -14.31
C LEU A 37 -8.28 -0.66 -15.62
N GLU A 38 -9.54 -1.09 -15.75
CA GLU A 38 -10.08 -1.65 -17.00
C GLU A 38 -9.98 -0.70 -18.20
N THR A 39 -9.95 0.59 -17.97
CA THR A 39 -10.04 1.62 -19.01
C THR A 39 -8.78 2.42 -19.20
N ILE A 40 -7.71 2.09 -18.50
CA ILE A 40 -6.42 2.80 -18.65
C ILE A 40 -5.83 2.59 -20.04
N ARG A 41 -5.07 3.58 -20.51
CA ARG A 41 -4.25 3.52 -21.72
C ARG A 41 -2.81 3.89 -21.42
N ASP A 42 -2.62 5.09 -20.89
CA ASP A 42 -1.31 5.71 -20.67
C ASP A 42 -1.01 5.88 -19.17
N PHE A 43 -1.87 5.35 -18.29
CA PHE A 43 -1.63 5.41 -16.85
C PHE A 43 -0.35 4.66 -16.51
N HIS A 44 0.61 5.37 -15.94
CA HIS A 44 1.95 4.87 -15.65
C HIS A 44 2.34 5.29 -14.21
N PRO A 45 2.20 4.42 -13.22
CA PRO A 45 2.64 4.72 -11.87
C PRO A 45 4.14 4.49 -11.73
N ASP A 46 4.88 5.48 -11.18
CA ASP A 46 6.28 5.31 -10.81
C ASP A 46 6.45 4.21 -9.74
N VAL A 47 5.44 4.07 -8.87
CA VAL A 47 5.36 2.99 -7.87
C VAL A 47 3.98 2.36 -7.92
N ALA A 48 3.90 1.07 -8.22
CA ALA A 48 2.68 0.28 -8.09
C ALA A 48 2.75 -0.57 -6.83
N VAL A 49 1.70 -0.51 -6.00
CA VAL A 49 1.62 -1.28 -4.75
C VAL A 49 0.52 -2.32 -4.85
N TRP A 50 0.89 -3.59 -4.70
CA TRP A 50 -0.02 -4.73 -4.64
C TRP A 50 -0.02 -5.32 -3.23
N LEU A 51 -1.06 -4.98 -2.47
CA LEU A 51 -1.16 -5.40 -1.06
C LEU A 51 -1.56 -6.86 -0.92
N ASN A 52 -2.67 -7.23 -1.54
CA ASN A 52 -3.21 -8.59 -1.58
C ASN A 52 -4.31 -8.69 -2.62
N PHE A 53 -4.73 -9.92 -2.90
CA PHE A 53 -5.89 -10.20 -3.74
C PHE A 53 -6.84 -11.16 -3.03
N ALA A 54 -8.11 -10.78 -2.99
CA ALA A 54 -9.21 -11.64 -2.58
C ALA A 54 -10.39 -11.44 -3.55
N PRO A 55 -11.19 -12.46 -3.82
CA PRO A 55 -12.40 -12.33 -4.64
C PRO A 55 -13.35 -11.29 -4.07
N ASP A 56 -13.74 -10.35 -4.91
CA ASP A 56 -14.71 -9.30 -4.61
C ASP A 56 -15.42 -8.87 -5.92
N HIS A 57 -16.50 -8.12 -5.83
CA HIS A 57 -17.21 -7.59 -7.00
C HIS A 57 -17.66 -8.67 -8.01
N MET A 58 -18.05 -9.85 -7.55
CA MET A 58 -18.51 -10.95 -8.41
C MET A 58 -19.90 -10.69 -9.01
N ASP A 59 -20.58 -9.67 -8.59
CA ASP A 59 -21.76 -9.12 -9.27
C ASP A 59 -21.41 -8.41 -10.59
N ARG A 60 -20.18 -7.94 -10.74
CA ARG A 60 -19.68 -7.18 -11.90
C ARG A 60 -18.78 -8.03 -12.80
N TYR A 61 -17.93 -8.88 -12.22
CA TYR A 61 -16.98 -9.73 -12.97
C TYR A 61 -17.54 -11.12 -13.22
N LYS A 62 -17.27 -11.67 -14.41
CA LYS A 62 -17.72 -13.00 -14.81
C LYS A 62 -16.97 -14.10 -14.07
N SER A 63 -15.73 -13.83 -13.67
CA SER A 63 -14.86 -14.77 -12.95
C SER A 63 -13.87 -14.03 -12.03
N VAL A 64 -13.32 -14.76 -11.07
CA VAL A 64 -12.24 -14.25 -10.20
C VAL A 64 -11.00 -13.90 -11.03
N GLU A 65 -10.73 -14.67 -12.09
CA GLU A 65 -9.63 -14.45 -13.02
C GLU A 65 -9.80 -13.13 -13.80
N ASP A 66 -11.01 -12.78 -14.21
CA ASP A 66 -11.29 -11.51 -14.90
C ASP A 66 -11.06 -10.33 -13.95
N TYR A 67 -11.50 -10.44 -12.69
CA TYR A 67 -11.25 -9.43 -11.66
C TYR A 67 -9.76 -9.28 -11.35
N HIS A 68 -9.05 -10.41 -11.19
CA HIS A 68 -7.61 -10.42 -10.99
C HIS A 68 -6.87 -9.76 -12.15
N ARG A 69 -7.24 -10.10 -13.39
CA ARG A 69 -6.67 -9.51 -14.60
C ARG A 69 -6.88 -8.00 -14.66
N ALA A 70 -8.09 -7.52 -14.35
CA ALA A 70 -8.38 -6.09 -14.31
C ALA A 70 -7.45 -5.34 -13.32
N LYS A 71 -7.18 -5.90 -12.15
CA LYS A 71 -6.24 -5.32 -11.20
C LYS A 71 -4.79 -5.34 -11.67
N LEU A 72 -4.37 -6.38 -12.42
CA LEU A 72 -3.01 -6.49 -12.94
C LEU A 72 -2.65 -5.37 -13.93
N HIS A 73 -3.63 -4.72 -14.55
CA HIS A 73 -3.38 -3.56 -15.42
C HIS A 73 -2.61 -2.42 -14.73
N ILE A 74 -2.54 -2.39 -13.41
CA ILE A 74 -1.72 -1.40 -12.67
C ILE A 74 -0.23 -1.47 -13.09
N PHE A 75 0.25 -2.61 -13.58
CA PHE A 75 1.63 -2.84 -13.97
C PHE A 75 1.91 -2.66 -15.47
N ASP A 76 0.88 -2.54 -16.31
CA ASP A 76 0.98 -2.67 -17.77
C ASP A 76 2.01 -1.71 -18.40
N ASN A 77 2.00 -0.46 -17.95
CA ASN A 77 2.85 0.59 -18.50
C ASN A 77 4.13 0.83 -17.69
N GLN A 78 4.35 0.09 -16.60
CA GLN A 78 5.60 0.19 -15.86
C GLN A 78 6.79 -0.29 -16.69
N THR A 79 7.95 0.29 -16.41
CA THR A 79 9.22 0.03 -17.04
C THR A 79 10.27 -0.38 -15.99
N GLU A 80 11.49 -0.68 -16.42
CA GLU A 80 12.62 -1.01 -15.53
C GLU A 80 13.03 0.14 -14.58
N LYS A 81 12.54 1.36 -14.83
CA LYS A 81 12.81 2.54 -13.98
C LYS A 81 11.84 2.66 -12.81
N ASP A 82 10.76 1.90 -12.86
CA ASP A 82 9.66 1.97 -11.91
C ASP A 82 9.82 0.91 -10.81
N LEU A 83 9.00 1.02 -9.77
CA LEU A 83 8.97 0.09 -8.66
C LEU A 83 7.60 -0.60 -8.56
N ALA A 84 7.62 -1.92 -8.41
CA ALA A 84 6.49 -2.71 -7.95
C ALA A 84 6.74 -3.16 -6.50
N VAL A 85 5.89 -2.75 -5.59
CA VAL A 85 5.89 -3.22 -4.19
C VAL A 85 4.81 -4.27 -4.07
N VAL A 86 5.18 -5.51 -3.78
CA VAL A 86 4.26 -6.63 -3.83
C VAL A 86 4.33 -7.51 -2.58
N ARG A 87 3.19 -8.04 -2.18
CA ARG A 87 3.15 -9.04 -1.13
C ARG A 87 3.74 -10.35 -1.63
N SER A 88 4.62 -10.95 -0.84
CA SER A 88 5.24 -12.24 -1.15
C SER A 88 4.17 -13.34 -1.28
N GLY A 89 4.33 -14.19 -2.31
CA GLY A 89 3.41 -15.29 -2.57
C GLY A 89 2.17 -14.93 -3.40
N GLU A 90 1.98 -13.66 -3.78
CA GLU A 90 0.92 -13.26 -4.70
C GLU A 90 1.15 -13.79 -6.13
N ARG A 91 0.07 -14.15 -6.81
CA ARG A 91 0.12 -14.67 -8.18
C ARG A 91 0.21 -13.52 -9.18
N LEU A 92 1.44 -13.12 -9.50
CA LEU A 92 1.72 -12.03 -10.43
C LEU A 92 2.41 -12.55 -11.71
N PRO A 93 2.24 -11.87 -12.86
CA PRO A 93 3.03 -12.13 -14.06
C PRO A 93 4.50 -11.69 -13.84
N HIS A 94 5.34 -11.92 -14.85
CA HIS A 94 6.65 -11.28 -14.89
C HIS A 94 6.48 -9.76 -15.03
N LEU A 95 6.99 -9.00 -14.05
CA LEU A 95 6.92 -7.54 -14.04
C LEU A 95 8.19 -6.95 -14.68
N LYS A 96 8.04 -5.84 -15.42
CA LYS A 96 9.19 -5.10 -15.97
C LYS A 96 9.87 -4.24 -14.92
N ALA A 97 9.07 -3.68 -13.98
CA ALA A 97 9.56 -2.86 -12.89
C ALA A 97 10.50 -3.63 -11.96
N SER A 98 11.36 -2.91 -11.27
CA SER A 98 12.07 -3.45 -10.11
C SER A 98 11.06 -3.89 -9.05
N VAL A 99 11.29 -5.02 -8.40
CA VAL A 99 10.34 -5.57 -7.43
C VAL A 99 10.95 -5.51 -6.03
N LEU A 100 10.19 -4.95 -5.09
CA LEU A 100 10.43 -5.11 -3.65
C LEU A 100 9.24 -5.85 -3.03
N THR A 101 9.55 -6.74 -2.10
CA THR A 101 8.58 -7.64 -1.51
C THR A 101 8.38 -7.37 -0.02
N PHE A 102 7.16 -7.58 0.46
CA PHE A 102 6.89 -7.64 1.88
C PHE A 102 6.11 -8.91 2.22
N SER A 103 6.27 -9.38 3.44
CA SER A 103 5.58 -10.59 3.91
C SER A 103 5.20 -10.52 5.38
N PRO A 104 4.02 -11.02 5.77
CA PRO A 104 3.68 -11.19 7.17
C PRO A 104 4.47 -12.32 7.87
N GLU A 105 5.25 -13.14 7.15
CA GLU A 105 5.86 -14.35 7.71
C GLU A 105 7.19 -14.74 7.09
N ASP A 106 7.42 -14.44 5.78
CA ASP A 106 8.60 -14.91 5.05
C ASP A 106 9.81 -13.98 5.25
N PRO A 107 10.87 -14.43 5.93
CA PRO A 107 12.07 -13.62 6.15
C PRO A 107 12.93 -13.42 4.89
N ALA A 108 12.60 -14.08 3.76
CA ALA A 108 13.25 -13.84 2.47
C ALA A 108 12.73 -12.58 1.77
N ALA A 109 11.60 -12.01 2.21
CA ALA A 109 11.09 -10.74 1.70
C ALA A 109 11.99 -9.56 2.13
N ASP A 110 11.98 -8.45 1.37
CA ASP A 110 12.74 -7.25 1.68
C ASP A 110 12.34 -6.66 3.04
N LEU A 111 11.03 -6.65 3.33
CA LEU A 111 10.52 -6.40 4.68
C LEU A 111 9.62 -7.56 5.11
N TYR A 112 9.74 -7.99 6.36
CA TYR A 112 8.87 -9.00 6.91
C TYR A 112 8.46 -8.70 8.35
N TYR A 113 7.31 -9.26 8.74
CA TYR A 113 6.76 -9.07 10.08
C TYR A 113 7.03 -10.29 10.96
N ARG A 114 7.56 -10.05 12.14
CA ARG A 114 7.65 -11.00 13.25
C ARG A 114 7.20 -10.29 14.51
N GLU A 115 5.99 -10.56 14.91
CA GLU A 115 5.31 -9.88 16.01
C GLU A 115 6.23 -9.57 17.19
N PRO A 116 6.30 -8.30 17.65
CA PRO A 116 5.59 -7.13 17.11
C PRO A 116 6.42 -6.31 16.12
N LEU A 117 7.50 -6.86 15.56
CA LEU A 117 8.53 -6.14 14.81
C LEU A 117 8.36 -6.27 13.30
N ILE A 118 8.52 -5.16 12.59
CA ILE A 118 8.85 -5.13 11.17
C ILE A 118 10.38 -5.17 11.05
N LEU A 119 10.88 -6.09 10.25
CA LEU A 119 12.29 -6.42 10.14
C LEU A 119 12.76 -6.25 8.68
N GLU A 120 14.02 -5.84 8.54
CA GLU A 120 14.77 -5.78 7.28
C GLU A 120 16.09 -6.54 7.44
N GLY A 121 16.30 -7.60 6.63
CA GLY A 121 17.53 -8.41 6.73
C GLY A 121 17.81 -8.96 8.14
N GLY A 122 16.77 -9.12 8.97
CA GLY A 122 16.89 -9.55 10.36
C GLY A 122 17.05 -8.43 11.40
N ALA A 123 17.31 -7.20 10.97
CA ALA A 123 17.36 -6.04 11.85
C ALA A 123 15.96 -5.45 12.09
N SER A 124 15.68 -4.98 13.30
CA SER A 124 14.41 -4.30 13.62
C SER A 124 14.38 -2.92 12.99
N LEU A 125 13.36 -2.67 12.16
CA LEU A 125 13.09 -1.37 11.56
C LEU A 125 12.01 -0.59 12.33
N LEU A 126 10.94 -1.27 12.75
CA LEU A 126 9.82 -0.65 13.46
C LEU A 126 9.20 -1.65 14.43
N ASN A 127 8.94 -1.20 15.65
CA ASN A 127 8.11 -1.92 16.61
C ASN A 127 6.68 -1.37 16.51
N LEU A 128 5.71 -2.20 16.11
CA LEU A 128 4.31 -1.78 15.97
C LEU A 128 3.63 -1.45 17.31
N GLU A 129 4.12 -1.95 18.44
CA GLU A 129 3.62 -1.57 19.76
C GLU A 129 3.89 -0.08 20.09
N GLU A 130 4.87 0.54 19.41
CA GLU A 130 5.17 1.97 19.54
C GLU A 130 4.29 2.85 18.63
N THR A 131 3.30 2.27 17.96
CA THR A 131 2.46 2.94 16.96
C THR A 131 0.98 2.75 17.25
N ALA A 132 0.12 3.57 16.63
CA ALA A 132 -1.32 3.31 16.57
C ALA A 132 -1.69 2.18 15.59
N LEU A 133 -0.69 1.57 14.91
CA LEU A 133 -0.84 0.51 13.91
C LEU A 133 -0.59 -0.90 14.48
N ASN A 134 -0.81 -1.11 15.75
CA ASN A 134 -0.45 -2.33 16.50
C ASN A 134 -1.23 -3.60 16.15
N GLN A 135 -1.98 -3.61 15.05
CA GLN A 135 -2.70 -4.77 14.56
C GLN A 135 -1.97 -5.42 13.37
N ARG A 136 -1.98 -6.75 13.30
CA ARG A 136 -1.24 -7.53 12.29
C ARG A 136 -1.50 -7.08 10.83
N HIS A 137 -2.74 -6.77 10.48
CA HIS A 137 -3.06 -6.30 9.11
C HIS A 137 -2.43 -4.95 8.78
N ASN A 138 -2.15 -4.12 9.79
CA ASN A 138 -1.46 -2.85 9.59
C ASN A 138 0.04 -3.05 9.34
N ALA A 139 0.63 -4.17 9.76
CA ALA A 139 2.02 -4.48 9.48
C ALA A 139 2.29 -4.55 7.96
N GLU A 140 1.40 -5.21 7.21
CA GLU A 140 1.52 -5.31 5.75
C GLU A 140 1.39 -3.94 5.09
N ASN A 141 0.42 -3.13 5.52
CA ASN A 141 0.25 -1.76 5.03
C ASN A 141 1.47 -0.88 5.34
N ALA A 142 2.02 -0.98 6.55
CA ALA A 142 3.20 -0.22 6.97
C ALA A 142 4.44 -0.62 6.16
N MET A 143 4.68 -1.92 5.97
CA MET A 143 5.79 -2.42 5.15
C MET A 143 5.67 -1.93 3.69
N ALA A 144 4.49 -2.02 3.10
CA ALA A 144 4.25 -1.55 1.74
C ALA A 144 4.49 -0.04 1.60
N ALA A 145 4.06 0.76 2.57
CA ALA A 145 4.29 2.21 2.59
C ALA A 145 5.78 2.55 2.70
N VAL A 146 6.53 1.87 3.58
CA VAL A 146 7.98 2.05 3.72
C VAL A 146 8.70 1.73 2.42
N LEU A 147 8.38 0.60 1.78
CA LEU A 147 9.00 0.21 0.51
C LEU A 147 8.66 1.20 -0.61
N ALA A 148 7.43 1.67 -0.70
CA ALA A 148 7.04 2.68 -1.68
C ALA A 148 7.83 4.00 -1.51
N CYS A 149 8.08 4.42 -0.28
CA CYS A 149 8.85 5.61 0.03
C CYS A 149 10.31 5.53 -0.45
N ARG A 150 10.88 4.34 -0.58
CA ARG A 150 12.28 4.16 -1.08
C ARG A 150 12.45 4.69 -2.50
N HIS A 151 11.47 4.49 -3.38
CA HIS A 151 11.52 5.02 -4.74
C HIS A 151 11.61 6.55 -4.75
N LEU A 152 11.05 7.20 -3.75
CA LEU A 152 11.11 8.66 -3.58
C LEU A 152 12.42 9.13 -2.92
N GLY A 153 13.37 8.22 -2.64
CA GLY A 153 14.63 8.52 -1.96
C GLY A 153 14.49 8.75 -0.46
N ILE A 154 13.39 8.29 0.15
CA ILE A 154 13.18 8.39 1.59
C ILE A 154 13.76 7.15 2.27
N PRO A 155 14.70 7.28 3.22
CA PRO A 155 15.23 6.16 4.00
C PRO A 155 14.12 5.43 4.75
N ALA A 156 14.27 4.11 4.89
CA ALA A 156 13.27 3.27 5.58
C ALA A 156 13.06 3.70 7.04
N GLU A 157 14.14 4.08 7.71
CA GLU A 157 14.12 4.57 9.09
C GLU A 157 13.30 5.86 9.22
N THR A 158 13.44 6.77 8.25
CA THR A 158 12.65 8.01 8.23
C THR A 158 11.16 7.71 8.05
N ALA A 159 10.82 6.78 7.16
CA ALA A 159 9.43 6.36 6.96
C ALA A 159 8.88 5.66 8.21
N ALA A 160 9.69 4.83 8.87
CA ALA A 160 9.32 4.16 10.12
C ALA A 160 9.05 5.15 11.26
N GLU A 161 9.87 6.20 11.41
CA GLU A 161 9.63 7.24 12.42
C GLU A 161 8.30 7.98 12.19
N VAL A 162 7.96 8.29 10.93
CA VAL A 162 6.67 8.91 10.60
C VAL A 162 5.50 7.98 10.96
N LEU A 163 5.65 6.66 10.78
CA LEU A 163 4.61 5.70 11.14
C LEU A 163 4.34 5.61 12.65
N LYS A 164 5.30 5.98 13.50
CA LYS A 164 5.08 6.06 14.96
C LYS A 164 4.09 7.16 15.34
N GLU A 165 4.08 8.24 14.59
CA GLU A 165 3.17 9.38 14.81
C GLU A 165 1.87 9.28 13.99
N PHE A 166 1.78 8.31 13.07
CA PHE A 166 0.64 8.17 12.17
C PHE A 166 -0.61 7.68 12.91
N ALA A 167 -1.67 8.47 12.82
CA ALA A 167 -3.00 8.08 13.31
C ALA A 167 -3.83 7.50 12.14
N PRO A 168 -4.29 6.24 12.23
CA PRO A 168 -5.17 5.67 11.21
C PRO A 168 -6.48 6.48 11.13
N PRO A 169 -7.10 6.54 9.94
CA PRO A 169 -8.41 7.16 9.78
C PRO A 169 -9.43 6.51 10.71
N GLY A 170 -10.33 7.32 11.29
CA GLY A 170 -11.42 6.83 12.11
C GLY A 170 -12.30 5.78 11.39
N HIS A 171 -13.07 5.02 12.14
CA HIS A 171 -13.94 3.92 11.64
C HIS A 171 -13.21 2.75 10.96
N ARG A 172 -11.92 2.55 11.23
CA ARG A 172 -11.16 1.38 10.81
C ARG A 172 -10.66 0.62 12.04
N CYS A 173 -11.47 -0.32 12.54
CA CYS A 173 -11.18 -1.10 13.76
C CYS A 173 -10.85 -0.20 14.97
N GLU A 174 -11.50 0.95 15.05
CA GLU A 174 -11.33 1.88 16.16
C GLU A 174 -11.99 1.32 17.42
N THR A 175 -11.27 1.35 18.52
CA THR A 175 -11.84 0.96 19.81
C THR A 175 -12.92 1.96 20.22
N VAL A 176 -14.19 1.54 20.18
CA VAL A 176 -15.33 2.36 20.59
C VAL A 176 -15.42 2.40 22.12
N ARG A 177 -15.38 1.24 22.76
CA ARG A 177 -15.38 1.10 24.23
C ARG A 177 -15.13 -0.35 24.66
N THR A 178 -14.75 -0.50 25.93
CA THR A 178 -14.80 -1.80 26.60
C THR A 178 -16.03 -1.82 27.54
N LEU A 179 -16.91 -2.80 27.40
CA LEU A 179 -18.07 -3.01 28.27
C LEU A 179 -18.07 -4.46 28.74
N ASP A 180 -18.14 -4.68 30.05
CA ASP A 180 -18.15 -6.01 30.70
C ASP A 180 -17.02 -6.93 30.23
N GLY A 181 -15.81 -6.37 29.99
CA GLY A 181 -14.66 -7.11 29.50
C GLY A 181 -14.68 -7.43 27.99
N VAL A 182 -15.71 -6.98 27.26
CA VAL A 182 -15.80 -7.11 25.81
C VAL A 182 -15.33 -5.80 25.15
N LEU A 183 -14.35 -5.91 24.25
CA LEU A 183 -13.87 -4.81 23.43
C LEU A 183 -14.79 -4.64 22.21
N TRP A 184 -15.38 -3.46 22.08
CA TRP A 184 -16.19 -3.07 20.93
C TRP A 184 -15.32 -2.22 19.97
N LEU A 185 -15.26 -2.66 18.69
CA LEU A 185 -14.55 -2.01 17.59
C LEU A 185 -15.54 -1.38 16.62
#